data_24881bf2f443f3d651b00d2c69c41464
#
_entry.id   24881bf2f443f3d651b00d2c69c41464
#
_cell.length_a   1.000
_cell.length_b   1.000
_cell.length_c   1.000
_cell.angle_alpha   90.00
_cell.angle_beta   90.00
_cell.angle_gamma   90.00
#
_symmetry.space_group_name_H-M   'P 1'
#
loop_
_entity.id
_entity.type
_entity.pdbx_description
1 polymer ?
#
loop_
_entity_poly.entity_id
_entity_poly.type
_entity_poly.pdbx_seq_one_letter_code
_entity_poly.pdbx_strand_id
1 'polypeptide(L)'
;PKTVRPGLRAFWGIGFIKKKEDINKRTAGKITSVLNSAGVNKDHLTDSYVLLTASEQEQAEEIAQSLIEKREEKRARIEDIVWEVKKRAIEDFKKPMIFEGDEDWPLAFAGSAASKICNEFEKPVFIFRKKKRLSKGAVRTPKGIDSVEAMSSCADLLETFGGHPLASGFTIKTSKLEDFKACLIDYFNKL
;
A
#
# COMPACT_ATOMS: atom_id res chain seq x y z
N PRO A 1 -14.77 6.85 -30.44
CA PRO A 1 -15.22 5.72 -29.63
C PRO A 1 -16.64 5.91 -29.10
N LYS A 2 -17.69 5.88 -29.96
CA LYS A 2 -19.10 5.93 -29.54
C LYS A 2 -19.56 4.65 -28.79
N THR A 3 -18.71 3.65 -28.74
CA THR A 3 -18.98 2.32 -28.15
C THR A 3 -18.44 2.14 -26.71
N VAL A 4 -17.71 3.12 -26.16
CA VAL A 4 -17.16 3.03 -24.81
C VAL A 4 -18.19 3.58 -23.81
N ARG A 5 -18.45 2.83 -22.73
CA ARG A 5 -19.37 3.24 -21.66
C ARG A 5 -18.97 4.59 -21.04
N PRO A 6 -19.94 5.41 -20.54
CA PRO A 6 -19.66 6.70 -19.91
C PRO A 6 -18.56 6.66 -18.86
N GLY A 7 -18.58 5.67 -17.95
CA GLY A 7 -17.59 5.54 -16.90
C GLY A 7 -16.14 5.43 -17.38
N LEU A 8 -15.89 4.78 -18.52
CA LEU A 8 -14.55 4.76 -19.10
C LEU A 8 -14.27 6.03 -19.92
N ARG A 9 -15.27 6.59 -20.61
CA ARG A 9 -15.12 7.84 -21.35
C ARG A 9 -14.84 9.04 -20.48
N ALA A 10 -15.30 9.02 -19.21
CA ALA A 10 -15.06 10.06 -18.24
C ALA A 10 -13.57 10.42 -18.10
N PHE A 11 -12.67 9.44 -18.14
CA PHE A 11 -11.22 9.69 -18.03
C PHE A 11 -10.64 10.50 -19.20
N TRP A 12 -11.28 10.48 -20.37
CA TRP A 12 -10.93 11.36 -21.51
C TRP A 12 -11.63 12.71 -21.40
N GLY A 13 -12.90 12.72 -20.94
CA GLY A 13 -13.69 13.93 -20.75
C GLY A 13 -13.01 14.93 -19.81
N ILE A 14 -12.57 14.45 -18.66
CA ILE A 14 -11.86 15.27 -17.65
C ILE A 14 -10.36 15.46 -17.96
N GLY A 15 -9.86 14.96 -19.09
CA GLY A 15 -8.46 15.15 -19.50
C GLY A 15 -7.42 14.31 -18.77
N PHE A 16 -7.83 13.37 -17.91
CA PHE A 16 -6.91 12.46 -17.20
C PHE A 16 -6.13 11.56 -18.16
N ILE A 17 -6.80 11.17 -19.27
CA ILE A 17 -6.18 10.51 -20.43
C ILE A 17 -6.27 11.44 -21.62
N LYS A 18 -5.16 11.62 -22.35
CA LYS A 18 -5.14 12.48 -23.54
C LYS A 18 -6.01 11.90 -24.64
N LYS A 19 -6.76 12.74 -25.34
CA LYS A 19 -7.74 12.34 -26.41
C LYS A 19 -7.19 11.42 -27.48
N LYS A 20 -5.87 11.42 -27.73
CA LYS A 20 -5.17 10.61 -28.74
C LYS A 20 -4.48 9.36 -28.16
N GLU A 21 -4.57 9.13 -26.84
CA GLU A 21 -3.97 7.93 -26.24
C GLU A 21 -4.92 6.73 -26.41
N ASP A 22 -4.43 5.68 -27.05
CA ASP A 22 -5.11 4.38 -27.07
C ASP A 22 -5.04 3.71 -25.70
N ILE A 23 -5.99 2.80 -25.42
CA ILE A 23 -5.97 1.97 -24.22
C ILE A 23 -4.85 0.95 -24.37
N ASN A 24 -3.65 1.32 -23.93
CA ASN A 24 -2.50 0.43 -23.82
C ASN A 24 -2.27 0.03 -22.34
N LYS A 25 -1.28 -0.83 -22.10
CA LYS A 25 -0.96 -1.32 -20.74
C LYS A 25 -0.71 -0.18 -19.73
N ARG A 26 -0.06 0.91 -20.16
CA ARG A 26 0.22 2.08 -19.33
C ARG A 26 -1.06 2.85 -18.96
N THR A 27 -1.93 3.08 -19.95
CA THR A 27 -3.21 3.76 -19.78
C THR A 27 -4.15 2.94 -18.91
N ALA A 28 -4.24 1.63 -19.14
CA ALA A 28 -4.99 0.71 -18.29
C ALA A 28 -4.49 0.73 -16.85
N GLY A 29 -3.17 0.74 -16.64
CA GLY A 29 -2.58 0.86 -15.30
C GLY A 29 -2.95 2.16 -14.57
N LYS A 30 -2.99 3.29 -15.29
CA LYS A 30 -3.46 4.58 -14.72
C LYS A 30 -4.92 4.48 -14.26
N ILE A 31 -5.82 3.96 -15.10
CA ILE A 31 -7.25 3.78 -14.78
C ILE A 31 -7.41 2.85 -13.58
N THR A 32 -6.76 1.68 -13.59
CA THR A 32 -6.81 0.72 -12.49
C THR A 32 -6.33 1.35 -11.18
N SER A 33 -5.30 2.17 -11.21
CA SER A 33 -4.81 2.88 -10.04
C SER A 33 -5.84 3.86 -9.45
N VAL A 34 -6.64 4.51 -10.31
CA VAL A 34 -7.74 5.38 -9.87
C VAL A 34 -8.88 4.55 -9.28
N LEU A 35 -9.30 3.49 -9.98
CA LEU A 35 -10.36 2.60 -9.49
C LEU A 35 -10.04 1.98 -8.13
N ASN A 36 -8.77 1.64 -7.89
CA ASN A 36 -8.30 1.11 -6.60
C ASN A 36 -8.25 2.14 -5.46
N SER A 37 -8.55 3.40 -5.71
CA SER A 37 -8.68 4.43 -4.66
C SER A 37 -10.11 4.57 -4.15
N ALA A 38 -11.07 3.86 -4.75
CA ALA A 38 -12.48 3.93 -4.39
C ALA A 38 -12.74 3.57 -2.92
N GLY A 39 -13.63 4.34 -2.30
CA GLY A 39 -14.28 4.00 -1.04
C GLY A 39 -15.61 3.25 -1.26
N VAL A 40 -16.23 2.84 -0.18
CA VAL A 40 -17.59 2.30 -0.18
C VAL A 40 -18.56 3.46 0.11
N ASN A 41 -19.57 3.64 -0.74
CA ASN A 41 -20.62 4.67 -0.55
C ASN A 41 -21.69 4.22 0.47
N LYS A 42 -22.71 5.08 0.68
CA LYS A 42 -23.80 4.82 1.63
C LYS A 42 -24.63 3.57 1.30
N ASP A 43 -24.66 3.16 0.04
CA ASP A 43 -25.38 1.96 -0.43
C ASP A 43 -24.50 0.71 -0.44
N HIS A 44 -23.35 0.75 0.23
CA HIS A 44 -22.34 -0.31 0.26
C HIS A 44 -21.73 -0.66 -1.10
N LEU A 45 -21.90 0.19 -2.12
CA LEU A 45 -21.27 0.08 -3.41
C LEU A 45 -19.93 0.83 -3.40
N THR A 46 -18.96 0.31 -4.12
CA THR A 46 -17.72 1.06 -4.34
C THR A 46 -17.94 2.15 -5.39
N ASP A 47 -17.33 3.32 -5.21
CA ASP A 47 -17.39 4.40 -6.19
C ASP A 47 -16.91 3.92 -7.58
N SER A 48 -15.99 2.96 -7.63
CA SER A 48 -15.55 2.33 -8.89
C SER A 48 -16.66 1.57 -9.59
N TYR A 49 -17.50 0.84 -8.86
CA TYR A 49 -18.64 0.14 -9.45
C TYR A 49 -19.65 1.15 -10.00
N VAL A 50 -19.98 2.19 -9.23
CA VAL A 50 -20.90 3.24 -9.66
C VAL A 50 -20.37 3.95 -10.91
N LEU A 51 -19.07 4.28 -10.95
CA LEU A 51 -18.44 4.85 -12.13
C LEU A 51 -18.57 3.95 -13.36
N LEU A 52 -18.23 2.68 -13.24
CA LEU A 52 -18.21 1.74 -14.38
C LEU A 52 -19.61 1.39 -14.90
N THR A 53 -20.65 1.54 -14.05
CA THR A 53 -22.04 1.28 -14.42
C THR A 53 -22.85 2.54 -14.72
N ALA A 54 -22.25 3.73 -14.59
CA ALA A 54 -22.91 5.00 -14.88
C ALA A 54 -23.49 5.03 -16.30
N SER A 55 -24.71 5.52 -16.44
CA SER A 55 -25.40 5.73 -17.71
C SER A 55 -25.16 7.12 -18.28
N GLU A 56 -24.97 8.11 -17.39
CA GLU A 56 -24.81 9.51 -17.74
C GLU A 56 -23.33 9.92 -17.72
N GLN A 57 -22.90 10.70 -18.71
CA GLN A 57 -21.51 11.11 -18.87
C GLN A 57 -21.08 12.10 -17.77
N GLU A 58 -21.93 13.06 -17.42
CA GLU A 58 -21.66 14.07 -16.40
C GLU A 58 -21.44 13.43 -15.03
N GLN A 59 -22.35 12.55 -14.61
CA GLN A 59 -22.21 11.77 -13.37
C GLN A 59 -20.92 10.96 -13.35
N ALA A 60 -20.58 10.31 -14.47
CA ALA A 60 -19.36 9.54 -14.58
C ALA A 60 -18.08 10.42 -14.44
N GLU A 61 -18.10 11.64 -14.99
CA GLU A 61 -17.00 12.58 -14.91
C GLU A 61 -16.80 13.10 -13.48
N GLU A 62 -17.87 13.41 -12.76
CA GLU A 62 -17.80 13.80 -11.34
C GLU A 62 -17.21 12.71 -10.47
N ILE A 63 -17.67 11.46 -10.63
CA ILE A 63 -17.14 10.33 -9.87
C ILE A 63 -15.67 10.07 -10.22
N ALA A 64 -15.31 10.12 -11.50
CA ALA A 64 -13.93 9.93 -11.94
C ALA A 64 -13.00 10.99 -11.36
N GLN A 65 -13.43 12.26 -11.32
CA GLN A 65 -12.68 13.36 -10.72
C GLN A 65 -12.45 13.13 -9.23
N SER A 66 -13.52 12.79 -8.48
CA SER A 66 -13.42 12.46 -7.06
C SER A 66 -12.45 11.29 -6.78
N LEU A 67 -12.48 10.26 -7.62
CA LEU A 67 -11.56 9.13 -7.48
C LEU A 67 -10.10 9.50 -7.78
N ILE A 68 -9.86 10.42 -8.71
CA ILE A 68 -8.52 10.94 -8.99
C ILE A 68 -8.00 11.71 -7.77
N GLU A 69 -8.80 12.58 -7.18
CA GLU A 69 -8.46 13.33 -5.97
C GLU A 69 -8.11 12.39 -4.80
N LYS A 70 -8.95 11.41 -4.52
CA LYS A 70 -8.68 10.37 -3.52
C LYS A 70 -7.37 9.60 -3.78
N ARG A 71 -7.06 9.35 -5.05
CA ARG A 71 -5.80 8.71 -5.45
C ARG A 71 -4.59 9.59 -5.13
N GLU A 72 -4.66 10.88 -5.44
CA GLU A 72 -3.56 11.80 -5.16
C GLU A 72 -3.37 12.02 -3.65
N GLU A 73 -4.45 12.14 -2.87
CA GLU A 73 -4.39 12.19 -1.41
C GLU A 73 -3.73 10.93 -0.83
N LYS A 74 -4.16 9.75 -1.28
CA LYS A 74 -3.56 8.48 -0.88
C LYS A 74 -2.07 8.43 -1.22
N ARG A 75 -1.70 8.91 -2.40
CA ARG A 75 -0.32 8.96 -2.85
C ARG A 75 0.52 9.88 -1.97
N ALA A 76 0.02 11.09 -1.69
CA ALA A 76 0.70 12.04 -0.81
C ALA A 76 0.95 11.42 0.58
N ARG A 77 -0.07 10.79 1.19
CA ARG A 77 0.06 10.13 2.49
C ARG A 77 1.09 9.00 2.48
N ILE A 78 1.18 8.23 1.40
CA ILE A 78 2.20 7.19 1.28
C ILE A 78 3.60 7.81 1.18
N GLU A 79 3.77 8.92 0.43
CA GLU A 79 5.05 9.62 0.31
C GLU A 79 5.49 10.22 1.66
N ASP A 80 4.55 10.77 2.45
CA ASP A 80 4.83 11.27 3.80
C ASP A 80 5.42 10.15 4.68
N ILE A 81 4.77 8.96 4.69
CA ILE A 81 5.27 7.81 5.45
C ILE A 81 6.67 7.40 4.94
N VAL A 82 6.88 7.32 3.63
CA VAL A 82 8.18 6.97 3.05
C VAL A 82 9.25 7.98 3.46
N TRP A 83 8.94 9.27 3.43
CA TRP A 83 9.86 10.32 3.83
C TRP A 83 10.24 10.21 5.32
N GLU A 84 9.26 10.01 6.20
CA GLU A 84 9.49 9.84 7.63
C GLU A 84 10.35 8.62 7.94
N VAL A 85 10.04 7.47 7.30
CA VAL A 85 10.83 6.24 7.46
C VAL A 85 12.27 6.48 7.02
N LYS A 86 12.48 7.10 5.86
CA LYS A 86 13.82 7.41 5.37
C LYS A 86 14.59 8.31 6.34
N LYS A 87 13.93 9.33 6.89
CA LYS A 87 14.54 10.22 7.87
C LYS A 87 14.97 9.48 9.13
N ARG A 88 14.14 8.55 9.64
CA ARG A 88 14.44 7.73 10.83
C ARG A 88 15.49 6.66 10.55
N ALA A 89 15.45 6.05 9.36
CA ALA A 89 16.35 4.97 8.96
C ALA A 89 17.77 5.43 8.60
N ILE A 90 18.04 6.75 8.47
CA ILE A 90 19.40 7.26 8.16
C ILE A 90 20.44 6.73 9.17
N GLU A 91 20.07 6.57 10.44
CA GLU A 91 20.93 6.00 11.47
C GLU A 91 21.01 4.45 11.43
N ASP A 92 20.04 3.80 10.77
CA ASP A 92 19.85 2.34 10.77
C ASP A 92 20.28 1.64 9.45
N PHE A 93 20.92 2.36 8.50
CA PHE A 93 21.34 1.77 7.22
C PHE A 93 22.26 0.56 7.31
N LYS A 94 22.94 0.38 8.45
CA LYS A 94 23.78 -0.80 8.72
C LYS A 94 22.98 -2.03 9.12
N LYS A 95 21.71 -1.89 9.50
CA LYS A 95 20.87 -3.02 9.91
C LYS A 95 20.41 -3.83 8.70
N PRO A 96 20.19 -5.14 8.87
CA PRO A 96 19.81 -6.04 7.78
C PRO A 96 18.38 -5.79 7.28
N MET A 97 17.57 -5.02 8.02
CA MET A 97 16.18 -4.70 7.68
C MET A 97 15.78 -3.30 8.16
N ILE A 98 14.66 -2.79 7.63
CA ILE A 98 13.99 -1.58 8.08
C ILE A 98 12.75 -1.97 8.89
N PHE A 99 12.62 -1.47 10.13
CA PHE A 99 11.54 -1.80 11.05
C PHE A 99 11.02 -0.55 11.72
N GLU A 100 9.95 0.04 11.14
CA GLU A 100 9.44 1.33 11.57
C GLU A 100 7.93 1.32 11.75
N GLY A 101 7.46 2.06 12.74
CA GLY A 101 6.03 2.17 13.01
C GLY A 101 5.65 3.46 13.73
N ASP A 102 4.42 3.88 13.48
CA ASP A 102 3.87 5.08 14.07
C ASP A 102 2.37 4.93 14.40
N GLU A 103 1.86 5.72 15.35
CA GLU A 103 0.44 5.72 15.74
C GLU A 103 -0.44 6.33 14.65
N ASP A 104 0.09 7.32 13.94
CA ASP A 104 -0.62 8.10 12.94
C ASP A 104 -0.58 7.48 11.54
N TRP A 105 0.24 6.45 11.35
CA TRP A 105 0.30 5.79 10.03
C TRP A 105 -0.91 4.89 9.78
N PRO A 106 -1.76 5.19 8.77
CA PRO A 106 -2.87 4.32 8.42
C PRO A 106 -2.36 2.96 7.91
N LEU A 107 -2.85 1.87 8.52
CA LEU A 107 -2.46 0.51 8.13
C LEU A 107 -2.68 0.23 6.62
N ALA A 108 -3.72 0.84 6.04
CA ALA A 108 -4.03 0.71 4.61
C ALA A 108 -2.89 1.19 3.69
N PHE A 109 -1.98 2.04 4.18
CA PHE A 109 -0.86 2.58 3.41
C PHE A 109 0.47 1.88 3.71
N ALA A 110 0.55 1.16 4.81
CA ALA A 110 1.77 0.50 5.27
C ALA A 110 2.39 -0.43 4.20
N GLY A 111 1.56 -1.24 3.53
CA GLY A 111 2.03 -2.14 2.48
C GLY A 111 2.58 -1.43 1.25
N SER A 112 2.00 -0.29 0.87
CA SER A 112 2.48 0.52 -0.27
C SER A 112 3.76 1.27 0.07
N ALA A 113 3.86 1.83 1.28
CA ALA A 113 5.07 2.47 1.78
C ALA A 113 6.22 1.45 1.88
N ALA A 114 5.96 0.29 2.49
CA ALA A 114 6.94 -0.80 2.59
C ALA A 114 7.43 -1.26 1.21
N SER A 115 6.55 -1.36 0.20
CA SER A 115 6.95 -1.74 -1.17
C SER A 115 7.90 -0.72 -1.79
N LYS A 116 7.64 0.59 -1.64
CA LYS A 116 8.51 1.63 -2.18
C LYS A 116 9.89 1.59 -1.54
N ILE A 117 9.93 1.50 -0.22
CA ILE A 117 11.17 1.46 0.55
C ILE A 117 11.95 0.17 0.25
N CYS A 118 11.29 -0.99 0.20
CA CYS A 118 11.90 -2.26 -0.13
C CYS A 118 12.55 -2.24 -1.53
N ASN A 119 11.85 -1.69 -2.54
CA ASN A 119 12.39 -1.57 -3.89
C ASN A 119 13.58 -0.60 -4.01
N GLU A 120 13.66 0.40 -3.14
CA GLU A 120 14.73 1.40 -3.17
C GLU A 120 15.98 0.91 -2.42
N PHE A 121 15.80 0.26 -1.27
CA PHE A 121 16.91 -0.16 -0.40
C PHE A 121 17.29 -1.63 -0.55
N GLU A 122 16.53 -2.40 -1.30
CA GLU A 122 16.70 -3.85 -1.50
C GLU A 122 16.84 -4.65 -0.20
N LYS A 123 16.09 -4.21 0.84
CA LYS A 123 16.08 -4.81 2.17
C LYS A 123 14.67 -5.23 2.59
N PRO A 124 14.53 -6.20 3.52
CA PRO A 124 13.27 -6.46 4.21
C PRO A 124 12.77 -5.21 4.92
N VAL A 125 11.48 -4.90 4.76
CA VAL A 125 10.83 -3.70 5.32
C VAL A 125 9.56 -4.09 6.05
N PHE A 126 9.50 -3.69 7.31
CA PHE A 126 8.36 -3.88 8.22
C PHE A 126 7.81 -2.49 8.57
N ILE A 127 6.62 -2.15 8.05
CA ILE A 127 5.93 -0.90 8.37
C ILE A 127 4.66 -1.22 9.12
N PHE A 128 4.45 -0.57 10.26
CA PHE A 128 3.30 -0.90 11.10
C PHE A 128 2.67 0.31 11.77
N ARG A 129 1.37 0.17 12.08
CA ARG A 129 0.65 1.11 12.92
C ARG A 129 0.76 0.68 14.37
N LYS A 130 1.32 1.54 15.21
CA LYS A 130 1.33 1.37 16.66
C LYS A 130 -0.05 1.68 17.24
N LYS A 131 -0.50 0.87 18.20
CA LYS A 131 -1.65 1.15 19.06
C LYS A 131 -1.32 0.71 20.47
N LYS A 132 -2.10 1.16 21.47
CA LYS A 132 -1.83 0.88 22.91
C LYS A 132 -1.61 -0.61 23.22
N ARG A 133 -2.39 -1.51 22.64
CA ARG A 133 -2.36 -2.97 22.96
C ARG A 133 -1.79 -3.82 21.85
N LEU A 134 -2.24 -3.60 20.62
CA LEU A 134 -1.89 -4.41 19.46
C LEU A 134 -1.43 -3.51 18.33
N SER A 135 -0.27 -3.78 17.79
CA SER A 135 0.26 -3.19 16.57
C SER A 135 0.02 -4.12 15.40
N LYS A 136 -0.26 -3.55 14.22
CA LYS A 136 -0.46 -4.30 12.97
C LYS A 136 0.42 -3.73 11.88
N GLY A 137 1.04 -4.60 11.09
CA GLY A 137 1.97 -4.18 10.06
C GLY A 137 1.87 -4.97 8.77
N ALA A 138 2.51 -4.40 7.76
CA ALA A 138 2.76 -5.00 6.47
C ALA A 138 4.25 -5.19 6.28
N VAL A 139 4.62 -6.30 5.63
CA VAL A 139 6.01 -6.67 5.35
C VAL A 139 6.21 -6.74 3.85
N ARG A 140 7.36 -6.28 3.39
CA ARG A 140 7.85 -6.49 2.02
C ARG A 140 9.31 -6.91 2.05
N THR A 141 9.67 -7.87 1.20
CA THR A 141 11.03 -8.36 1.08
C THR A 141 11.49 -8.37 -0.38
N PRO A 142 12.78 -8.20 -0.63
CA PRO A 142 13.33 -8.40 -1.96
C PRO A 142 13.25 -9.88 -2.36
N LYS A 143 13.45 -10.15 -3.65
CA LYS A 143 13.50 -11.53 -4.15
C LYS A 143 14.58 -12.34 -3.44
N GLY A 144 14.25 -13.58 -3.11
CA GLY A 144 15.15 -14.48 -2.40
C GLY A 144 15.01 -14.49 -0.88
N ILE A 145 14.22 -13.59 -0.32
CA ILE A 145 13.93 -13.53 1.13
C ILE A 145 12.44 -13.83 1.36
N ASP A 146 12.15 -14.82 2.19
CA ASP A 146 10.78 -15.19 2.59
C ASP A 146 10.41 -14.51 3.90
N SER A 147 9.47 -13.53 3.81
CA SER A 147 8.98 -12.80 4.99
C SER A 147 8.16 -13.68 5.95
N VAL A 148 7.52 -14.72 5.43
CA VAL A 148 6.70 -15.63 6.26
C VAL A 148 7.63 -16.54 7.06
N GLU A 149 8.69 -17.06 6.45
CA GLU A 149 9.71 -17.85 7.12
C GLU A 149 10.41 -17.03 8.21
N ALA A 150 10.82 -15.80 7.91
CA ALA A 150 11.39 -14.88 8.89
C ALA A 150 10.47 -14.65 10.10
N MET A 151 9.16 -14.44 9.87
CA MET A 151 8.20 -14.28 10.95
C MET A 151 7.94 -15.60 11.70
N SER A 152 7.99 -16.74 11.01
CA SER A 152 7.83 -18.06 11.64
C SER A 152 8.95 -18.35 12.65
N SER A 153 10.17 -17.88 12.41
CA SER A 153 11.27 -18.00 13.38
C SER A 153 11.05 -17.22 14.67
N CYS A 154 10.10 -16.27 14.67
CA CYS A 154 9.74 -15.42 15.79
C CYS A 154 8.25 -15.61 16.20
N ALA A 155 7.64 -16.74 15.87
CA ALA A 155 6.20 -16.97 15.98
C ALA A 155 5.64 -16.77 17.40
N ASP A 156 6.40 -17.12 18.43
CA ASP A 156 5.98 -16.99 19.86
C ASP A 156 5.77 -15.53 20.30
N LEU A 157 6.26 -14.57 19.52
CA LEU A 157 6.09 -13.14 19.78
C LEU A 157 4.86 -12.56 19.09
N LEU A 158 4.30 -13.25 18.09
CA LEU A 158 3.25 -12.77 17.21
C LEU A 158 1.88 -13.29 17.64
N GLU A 159 0.84 -12.46 17.53
CA GLU A 159 -0.56 -12.89 17.67
C GLU A 159 -1.06 -13.58 16.38
N THR A 160 -0.74 -13.00 15.24
CA THR A 160 -1.03 -13.56 13.91
C THR A 160 -0.03 -13.04 12.90
N PHE A 161 0.31 -13.86 11.91
CA PHE A 161 1.09 -13.46 10.75
C PHE A 161 0.76 -14.34 9.55
N GLY A 162 1.11 -13.89 8.35
CA GLY A 162 0.93 -14.66 7.13
C GLY A 162 0.88 -13.80 5.88
N GLY A 163 0.80 -14.48 4.74
CA GLY A 163 0.77 -13.87 3.41
C GLY A 163 1.59 -14.67 2.41
N HIS A 164 2.25 -13.96 1.50
CA HIS A 164 3.17 -14.53 0.52
C HIS A 164 4.63 -14.21 0.88
N PRO A 165 5.62 -14.95 0.40
CA PRO A 165 7.04 -14.72 0.68
C PRO A 165 7.47 -13.26 0.57
N LEU A 166 7.07 -12.57 -0.51
CA LEU A 166 7.45 -11.17 -0.76
C LEU A 166 6.49 -10.13 -0.17
N ALA A 167 5.32 -10.54 0.34
CA ALA A 167 4.26 -9.62 0.78
C ALA A 167 3.38 -10.27 1.85
N SER A 168 3.63 -9.94 3.08
CA SER A 168 2.93 -10.50 4.24
C SER A 168 2.49 -9.43 5.24
N GLY A 169 1.87 -9.83 6.32
CA GLY A 169 1.46 -8.95 7.40
C GLY A 169 1.49 -9.65 8.75
N PHE A 170 1.45 -8.86 9.80
CA PHE A 170 1.48 -9.36 11.19
C PHE A 170 0.63 -8.54 12.13
N THR A 171 0.26 -9.18 13.23
CA THR A 171 -0.32 -8.56 14.43
C THR A 171 0.49 -8.97 15.64
N ILE A 172 0.84 -8.02 16.49
CA ILE A 172 1.70 -8.24 17.65
C ILE A 172 1.23 -7.40 18.84
N LYS A 173 1.44 -7.90 20.07
CA LYS A 173 1.32 -7.04 21.25
C LYS A 173 2.37 -5.93 21.16
N THR A 174 1.94 -4.70 21.36
CA THR A 174 2.83 -3.53 21.22
C THR A 174 4.04 -3.59 22.16
N SER A 175 3.87 -4.21 23.33
CA SER A 175 4.96 -4.47 24.29
C SER A 175 6.02 -5.47 23.80
N LYS A 176 5.75 -6.23 22.74
CA LYS A 176 6.65 -7.24 22.17
C LYS A 176 7.40 -6.77 20.92
N LEU A 177 7.21 -5.51 20.49
CA LEU A 177 7.80 -4.98 19.27
C LEU A 177 9.33 -5.01 19.27
N GLU A 178 9.96 -4.66 20.39
CA GLU A 178 11.43 -4.64 20.47
C GLU A 178 12.00 -6.07 20.49
N ASP A 179 11.36 -7.01 21.19
CA ASP A 179 11.76 -8.42 21.18
C ASP A 179 11.64 -8.99 19.75
N PHE A 180 10.56 -8.65 19.04
CA PHE A 180 10.34 -9.08 17.66
C PHE A 180 11.38 -8.48 16.71
N LYS A 181 11.71 -7.18 16.86
CA LYS A 181 12.78 -6.52 16.10
C LYS A 181 14.11 -7.23 16.30
N ALA A 182 14.48 -7.55 17.54
CA ALA A 182 15.72 -8.25 17.87
C ALA A 182 15.76 -9.66 17.24
N CYS A 183 14.68 -10.44 17.38
CA CYS A 183 14.55 -11.77 16.78
C CYS A 183 14.73 -11.74 15.26
N LEU A 184 14.09 -10.77 14.57
CA LEU A 184 14.24 -10.61 13.12
C LEU A 184 15.65 -10.20 12.71
N ILE A 185 16.32 -9.32 13.46
CA ILE A 185 17.71 -8.94 13.20
C ILE A 185 18.61 -10.17 13.28
N ASP A 186 18.44 -11.01 14.32
CA ASP A 186 19.21 -12.25 14.47
C ASP A 186 18.96 -13.24 13.34
N TYR A 187 17.73 -13.33 12.86
CA TYR A 187 17.38 -14.15 11.69
C TYR A 187 18.08 -13.65 10.41
N PHE A 188 17.93 -12.36 10.10
CA PHE A 188 18.49 -11.79 8.87
C PHE A 188 20.02 -11.68 8.86
N ASN A 189 20.68 -11.65 10.01
CA ASN A 189 22.14 -11.68 10.11
C ASN A 189 22.74 -13.06 9.83
N LYS A 190 21.91 -14.11 9.78
CA LYS A 190 22.34 -15.50 9.50
C LYS A 190 22.13 -15.89 8.03
N LEU A 191 21.45 -15.04 7.25
CA LEU A 191 21.27 -15.22 5.80
C LEU A 191 22.47 -14.68 5.03
#